data_71181246f8bb1326bf0c5f29a78260fa
#
_entry.id   71181246f8bb1326bf0c5f29a78260fa
#
_cell.length_a   1.000
_cell.length_b   1.000
_cell.length_c   1.000
_cell.angle_alpha   90.00
_cell.angle_beta   90.00
_cell.angle_gamma   90.00
#
_symmetry.space_group_name_H-M   'P 1'
#
loop_
_entity.id
_entity.type
_entity.pdbx_description
1 polymer ?
#
loop_
_entity_poly.entity_id
_entity_poly.type
_entity_poly.pdbx_seq_one_letter_code
_entity_poly.pdbx_strand_id
1 'polypeptide(L)'
;MSAIADDASGAHRSSRFAQDVEFARAIAEEAGRIQLERYERVESIEFKSAKDVVTEVDHLCEELVLGAIRARFPGDGILAEESGEHKGGGSGDDVARSLSSGRTWIVDPLDGTVNYANGIPYFCCSVGLIVDGRPAAGAIHDPMRGETFSAVADGGAWLSAPGRGTVAIRASTKE
;
A
#
# COMPACT_ATOMS: atom_id res chain seq x y z
N MET A 1 19.61 -27.76 -17.59
CA MET A 1 19.91 -26.37 -17.24
C MET A 1 18.96 -26.00 -16.14
N SER A 2 19.45 -26.06 -14.91
CA SER A 2 18.64 -25.77 -13.68
C SER A 2 18.49 -24.27 -13.57
N ALA A 3 17.25 -23.76 -13.70
CA ALA A 3 16.92 -22.39 -13.37
C ALA A 3 16.99 -22.29 -11.84
N ILE A 4 17.94 -21.53 -11.35
CA ILE A 4 18.05 -21.11 -9.96
C ILE A 4 16.80 -20.26 -9.71
N ALA A 5 15.85 -20.79 -8.94
CA ALA A 5 14.84 -19.99 -8.30
C ALA A 5 15.58 -19.15 -7.24
N ASP A 6 15.99 -17.95 -7.60
CA ASP A 6 16.52 -16.97 -6.65
C ASP A 6 15.43 -16.71 -5.61
N ASP A 7 15.71 -17.12 -4.38
CA ASP A 7 14.82 -16.94 -3.24
C ASP A 7 14.63 -15.45 -2.98
N ALA A 8 13.56 -14.89 -3.54
CA ALA A 8 13.17 -13.48 -3.37
C ALA A 8 13.02 -13.08 -1.88
N SER A 9 12.81 -14.06 -0.97
CA SER A 9 12.80 -13.84 0.47
C SER A 9 14.16 -13.44 1.04
N GLY A 10 15.25 -13.83 0.35
CA GLY A 10 16.62 -13.53 0.78
C GLY A 10 17.03 -12.07 0.55
N ALA A 11 16.57 -11.45 -0.53
CA ALA A 11 16.97 -10.09 -0.89
C ALA A 11 16.32 -9.00 -0.02
N HIS A 12 15.06 -9.20 0.43
CA HIS A 12 14.43 -8.31 1.41
C HIS A 12 15.19 -8.30 2.74
N ARG A 13 15.73 -9.44 3.17
CA ARG A 13 16.38 -9.62 4.48
C ARG A 13 17.65 -8.81 4.68
N SER A 14 18.30 -8.35 3.61
CA SER A 14 19.52 -7.56 3.70
C SER A 14 19.28 -6.06 3.89
N SER A 15 18.09 -5.55 3.58
CA SER A 15 17.74 -4.15 3.76
C SER A 15 17.38 -3.84 5.21
N ARG A 16 17.79 -2.65 5.70
CA ARG A 16 17.36 -2.13 7.00
C ARG A 16 15.84 -1.95 7.11
N PHE A 17 15.12 -1.93 6.00
CA PHE A 17 13.67 -1.80 5.90
C PHE A 17 12.95 -3.11 5.55
N ALA A 18 13.63 -4.26 5.73
CA ALA A 18 13.05 -5.56 5.42
C ALA A 18 11.74 -5.86 6.16
N GLN A 19 11.66 -5.48 7.44
CA GLN A 19 10.43 -5.66 8.23
C GLN A 19 9.31 -4.72 7.79
N ASP A 20 9.66 -3.53 7.31
CA ASP A 20 8.68 -2.53 6.87
C ASP A 20 8.01 -2.97 5.56
N VAL A 21 8.76 -3.49 4.60
CA VAL A 21 8.19 -3.98 3.34
C VAL A 21 7.34 -5.24 3.56
N GLU A 22 7.74 -6.15 4.45
CA GLU A 22 6.90 -7.30 4.78
C GLU A 22 5.60 -6.90 5.48
N PHE A 23 5.65 -5.90 6.36
CA PHE A 23 4.45 -5.31 6.95
C PHE A 23 3.56 -4.67 5.89
N ALA A 24 4.11 -3.82 5.00
CA ALA A 24 3.35 -3.18 3.93
C ALA A 24 2.64 -4.21 3.03
N ARG A 25 3.33 -5.29 2.67
CA ARG A 25 2.75 -6.40 1.91
C ARG A 25 1.59 -7.06 2.63
N ALA A 26 1.82 -7.48 3.87
CA ALA A 26 0.82 -8.21 4.65
C ALA A 26 -0.46 -7.40 4.84
N ILE A 27 -0.34 -6.09 5.15
CA ILE A 27 -1.51 -5.26 5.40
C ILE A 27 -2.22 -4.85 4.11
N ALA A 28 -1.52 -4.64 2.99
CA ALA A 28 -2.13 -4.40 1.69
C ALA A 28 -2.90 -5.64 1.20
N GLU A 29 -2.36 -6.84 1.39
CA GLU A 29 -3.05 -8.09 1.08
C GLU A 29 -4.29 -8.31 1.98
N GLU A 30 -4.25 -7.86 3.23
CA GLU A 30 -5.40 -7.92 4.13
C GLU A 30 -6.50 -6.94 3.75
N ALA A 31 -6.15 -5.71 3.38
CA ALA A 31 -7.10 -4.74 2.82
C ALA A 31 -7.72 -5.28 1.52
N GLY A 32 -6.92 -5.89 0.64
CA GLY A 32 -7.41 -6.53 -0.59
C GLY A 32 -8.44 -7.64 -0.36
N ARG A 33 -8.37 -8.37 0.76
CA ARG A 33 -9.41 -9.34 1.13
C ARG A 33 -10.75 -8.65 1.43
N ILE A 34 -10.73 -7.53 2.15
CA ILE A 34 -11.94 -6.73 2.39
C ILE A 34 -12.51 -6.22 1.07
N GLN A 35 -11.64 -5.70 0.19
CA GLN A 35 -12.05 -5.22 -1.14
C GLN A 35 -12.75 -6.34 -1.93
N LEU A 36 -12.20 -7.57 -1.96
CA LEU A 36 -12.83 -8.70 -2.65
C LEU A 36 -14.15 -9.15 -2.02
N GLU A 37 -14.23 -9.20 -0.69
CA GLU A 37 -15.44 -9.60 0.02
C GLU A 37 -16.61 -8.67 -0.25
N ARG A 38 -16.33 -7.38 -0.50
CA ARG A 38 -17.32 -6.33 -0.74
C ARG A 38 -17.48 -5.97 -2.22
N TYR A 39 -16.65 -6.51 -3.10
CA TYR A 39 -16.73 -6.24 -4.54
C TYR A 39 -18.10 -6.60 -5.12
N GLU A 40 -18.68 -5.70 -5.93
CA GLU A 40 -20.06 -5.77 -6.45
C GLU A 40 -21.15 -5.83 -5.36
N ARG A 41 -20.81 -5.46 -4.11
CA ARG A 41 -21.73 -5.46 -2.95
C ARG A 41 -21.62 -4.17 -2.15
N VAL A 42 -21.26 -3.08 -2.82
CA VAL A 42 -21.13 -1.75 -2.20
C VAL A 42 -22.49 -1.33 -1.65
N GLU A 43 -22.55 -1.03 -0.36
CA GLU A 43 -23.80 -0.66 0.34
C GLU A 43 -24.01 0.86 0.34
N SER A 44 -22.92 1.64 0.33
CA SER A 44 -22.99 3.10 0.31
C SER A 44 -21.92 3.71 -0.58
N ILE A 45 -22.29 4.76 -1.31
CA ILE A 45 -21.39 5.55 -2.15
C ILE A 45 -21.57 7.00 -1.77
N GLU A 46 -20.50 7.67 -1.37
CA GLU A 46 -20.47 9.08 -1.08
C GLU A 46 -19.71 9.83 -2.18
N PHE A 47 -20.18 11.00 -2.56
CA PHE A 47 -19.55 11.86 -3.54
C PHE A 47 -18.90 13.05 -2.83
N LYS A 48 -17.56 13.05 -2.73
CA LYS A 48 -16.80 14.21 -2.23
C LYS A 48 -16.85 15.37 -3.24
N SER A 49 -16.93 15.04 -4.54
CA SER A 49 -17.10 15.98 -5.65
C SER A 49 -17.75 15.28 -6.85
N ALA A 50 -17.95 15.99 -7.97
CA ALA A 50 -18.49 15.40 -9.20
C ALA A 50 -17.60 14.27 -9.81
N LYS A 51 -16.35 14.15 -9.37
CA LYS A 51 -15.37 13.17 -9.87
C LYS A 51 -14.67 12.39 -8.77
N ASP A 52 -15.01 12.65 -7.53
CA ASP A 52 -14.36 12.07 -6.36
C ASP A 52 -15.40 11.29 -5.56
N VAL A 53 -15.21 9.99 -5.50
CA VAL A 53 -16.15 9.01 -4.93
C VAL A 53 -15.43 8.26 -3.83
N VAL A 54 -16.12 8.03 -2.72
CA VAL A 54 -15.67 7.17 -1.64
C VAL A 54 -16.78 6.18 -1.30
N THR A 55 -16.42 4.97 -0.93
CA THR A 55 -17.33 3.92 -0.49
C THR A 55 -17.06 3.56 0.97
N GLU A 56 -17.99 2.82 1.59
CA GLU A 56 -17.72 2.26 2.92
C GLU A 56 -16.50 1.33 2.95
N VAL A 57 -16.10 0.79 1.78
CA VAL A 57 -14.95 -0.11 1.66
C VAL A 57 -13.64 0.65 1.79
N ASP A 58 -13.56 1.87 1.27
CA ASP A 58 -12.41 2.78 1.47
C ASP A 58 -12.18 2.99 2.97
N HIS A 59 -13.24 3.33 3.71
CA HIS A 59 -13.16 3.55 5.16
C HIS A 59 -12.79 2.29 5.94
N LEU A 60 -13.35 1.13 5.59
CA LEU A 60 -13.02 -0.14 6.24
C LEU A 60 -11.55 -0.53 6.02
N CYS A 61 -11.06 -0.37 4.79
CA CYS A 61 -9.66 -0.63 4.47
C CYS A 61 -8.73 0.37 5.16
N GLU A 62 -9.11 1.65 5.19
CA GLU A 62 -8.33 2.68 5.89
C GLU A 62 -8.24 2.38 7.39
N GLU A 63 -9.36 2.10 8.06
CA GLU A 63 -9.37 1.77 9.50
C GLU A 63 -8.46 0.58 9.82
N LEU A 64 -8.51 -0.48 9.00
CA LEU A 64 -7.64 -1.64 9.12
C LEU A 64 -6.16 -1.24 9.02
N VAL A 65 -5.78 -0.55 7.94
CA VAL A 65 -4.38 -0.21 7.66
C VAL A 65 -3.82 0.74 8.71
N LEU A 66 -4.56 1.81 9.03
CA LEU A 66 -4.13 2.78 10.03
C LEU A 66 -4.04 2.17 11.43
N GLY A 67 -4.99 1.32 11.80
CA GLY A 67 -4.98 0.59 13.07
C GLY A 67 -3.73 -0.29 13.21
N ALA A 68 -3.39 -1.02 12.17
CA ALA A 68 -2.20 -1.87 12.13
C ALA A 68 -0.88 -1.05 12.20
N ILE A 69 -0.80 0.07 11.47
CA ILE A 69 0.38 0.96 11.52
C ILE A 69 0.56 1.53 12.92
N ARG A 70 -0.49 2.06 13.54
CA ARG A 70 -0.44 2.63 14.89
C ARG A 70 -0.04 1.60 15.95
N ALA A 71 -0.53 0.37 15.81
CA ALA A 71 -0.19 -0.72 16.74
C ALA A 71 1.28 -1.15 16.61
N ARG A 72 1.80 -1.20 15.37
CA ARG A 72 3.15 -1.72 15.11
C ARG A 72 4.23 -0.64 15.17
N PHE A 73 3.90 0.59 14.76
CA PHE A 73 4.81 1.74 14.63
C PHE A 73 4.21 3.00 15.26
N PRO A 74 4.00 3.03 16.59
CA PRO A 74 3.25 4.11 17.26
C PRO A 74 3.93 5.48 17.18
N GLY A 75 5.21 5.54 16.81
CA GLY A 75 5.98 6.78 16.64
C GLY A 75 6.00 7.32 15.22
N ASP A 76 5.51 6.55 14.23
CA ASP A 76 5.55 6.96 12.83
C ASP A 76 4.38 7.91 12.50
N GLY A 77 4.61 8.83 11.54
CA GLY A 77 3.54 9.62 10.94
C GLY A 77 2.73 8.78 9.97
N ILE A 78 1.49 9.21 9.70
CA ILE A 78 0.62 8.58 8.70
C ILE A 78 0.01 9.70 7.86
N LEU A 79 0.04 9.53 6.54
CA LEU A 79 -0.71 10.31 5.57
C LEU A 79 -1.62 9.34 4.81
N ALA A 80 -2.92 9.48 4.98
CA ALA A 80 -3.92 8.64 4.34
C ALA A 80 -4.85 9.48 3.46
N GLU A 81 -5.38 8.88 2.39
CA GLU A 81 -6.19 9.59 1.39
C GLU A 81 -7.51 10.10 1.98
N GLU A 82 -8.22 9.25 2.72
CA GLU A 82 -9.57 9.55 3.18
C GLU A 82 -9.61 10.50 4.39
N SER A 83 -8.76 10.27 5.36
CA SER A 83 -8.75 11.00 6.64
C SER A 83 -7.64 12.05 6.76
N GLY A 84 -6.72 12.10 5.80
CA GLY A 84 -5.61 13.05 5.81
C GLY A 84 -4.49 12.66 6.79
N GLU A 85 -3.70 13.64 7.26
CA GLU A 85 -2.59 13.38 8.17
C GLU A 85 -3.04 13.07 9.58
N HIS A 86 -2.56 11.97 10.14
CA HIS A 86 -2.73 11.55 11.53
C HIS A 86 -1.46 11.74 12.36
N LYS A 87 -1.01 12.98 12.49
CA LYS A 87 -0.17 13.42 13.60
C LYS A 87 -1.02 14.29 14.50
N GLY A 88 -1.28 13.83 15.72
CA GLY A 88 -1.95 14.54 16.78
C GLY A 88 -2.13 16.05 16.65
N GLY A 89 -3.00 16.52 15.74
CA GLY A 89 -3.46 17.92 15.68
C GLY A 89 -2.67 18.89 14.82
N GLY A 90 -1.91 18.45 13.81
CA GLY A 90 -1.08 19.34 12.98
C GLY A 90 -1.79 19.99 11.77
N SER A 91 -1.34 21.17 11.37
CA SER A 91 -1.74 21.89 10.15
C SER A 91 -0.99 21.38 8.91
N GLY A 92 -1.37 21.82 7.69
CA GLY A 92 -0.72 21.44 6.43
C GLY A 92 0.81 21.61 6.38
N ASP A 93 1.38 22.55 7.18
CA ASP A 93 2.84 22.71 7.34
C ASP A 93 3.48 21.52 8.08
N ASP A 94 2.70 20.78 8.88
CA ASP A 94 3.16 19.60 9.59
C ASP A 94 3.27 18.38 8.67
N VAL A 95 2.46 18.32 7.60
CA VAL A 95 2.57 17.29 6.55
C VAL A 95 3.92 17.38 5.86
N ALA A 96 4.28 18.57 5.35
CA ALA A 96 5.55 18.77 4.66
C ALA A 96 6.74 18.46 5.57
N ARG A 97 6.65 18.85 6.86
CA ARG A 97 7.68 18.55 7.86
C ARG A 97 7.75 17.06 8.19
N SER A 98 6.60 16.38 8.30
CA SER A 98 6.51 14.93 8.55
C SER A 98 7.11 14.14 7.41
N LEU A 99 6.85 14.55 6.16
CA LEU A 99 7.44 13.91 4.98
C LEU A 99 8.93 14.19 4.83
N SER A 100 9.44 15.30 5.36
CA SER A 100 10.86 15.70 5.22
C SER A 100 11.76 15.15 6.30
N SER A 101 11.24 14.73 7.45
CA SER A 101 12.03 14.20 8.57
C SER A 101 11.27 13.13 9.34
N GLY A 102 11.98 12.06 9.69
CA GLY A 102 11.39 10.91 10.39
C GLY A 102 10.74 9.90 9.45
N ARG A 103 9.86 9.08 10.01
CA ARG A 103 9.17 7.98 9.31
C ARG A 103 7.71 8.34 9.11
N THR A 104 7.21 8.22 7.88
CA THR A 104 5.81 8.50 7.53
C THR A 104 5.28 7.44 6.57
N TRP A 105 4.19 6.81 6.95
CA TRP A 105 3.43 5.89 6.10
C TRP A 105 2.48 6.70 5.21
N ILE A 106 2.44 6.35 3.92
CA ILE A 106 1.49 6.91 2.94
C ILE A 106 0.55 5.78 2.55
N VAL A 107 -0.74 6.00 2.70
CA VAL A 107 -1.77 4.97 2.53
C VAL A 107 -2.83 5.47 1.57
N ASP A 108 -3.05 4.70 0.52
CA ASP A 108 -4.25 4.74 -0.31
C ASP A 108 -4.97 3.40 -0.12
N PRO A 109 -6.07 3.38 0.64
CA PRO A 109 -6.71 2.14 1.05
C PRO A 109 -7.45 1.44 -0.10
N LEU A 110 -7.91 2.19 -1.09
CA LEU A 110 -8.61 1.69 -2.29
C LEU A 110 -8.34 2.62 -3.49
N ASP A 111 -7.15 2.51 -4.10
CA ASP A 111 -6.85 3.17 -5.37
C ASP A 111 -7.74 2.60 -6.48
N GLY A 112 -8.47 3.49 -7.14
CA GLY A 112 -9.45 3.12 -8.17
C GLY A 112 -10.87 3.01 -7.65
N THR A 113 -11.29 3.79 -6.65
CA THR A 113 -12.63 3.79 -6.05
C THR A 113 -13.74 3.95 -7.09
N VAL A 114 -13.55 4.80 -8.12
CA VAL A 114 -14.51 4.95 -9.22
C VAL A 114 -14.68 3.62 -10.00
N ASN A 115 -13.59 2.91 -10.27
CA ASN A 115 -13.65 1.60 -10.91
C ASN A 115 -14.40 0.61 -10.02
N TYR A 116 -14.03 0.57 -8.74
CA TYR A 116 -14.63 -0.31 -7.74
C TYR A 116 -16.14 -0.11 -7.65
N ALA A 117 -16.60 1.13 -7.49
CA ALA A 117 -18.01 1.49 -7.40
C ALA A 117 -18.82 1.14 -8.66
N ASN A 118 -18.16 1.07 -9.83
CA ASN A 118 -18.78 0.70 -11.10
C ASN A 118 -18.59 -0.78 -11.49
N GLY A 119 -18.06 -1.64 -10.59
CA GLY A 119 -17.85 -3.05 -10.89
C GLY A 119 -16.72 -3.29 -11.92
N ILE A 120 -15.80 -2.34 -12.11
CA ILE A 120 -14.66 -2.50 -12.99
C ILE A 120 -13.51 -3.14 -12.19
N PRO A 121 -13.01 -4.34 -12.54
CA PRO A 121 -12.04 -5.10 -11.75
C PRO A 121 -10.60 -4.56 -11.90
N TYR A 122 -10.41 -3.29 -11.57
CA TYR A 122 -9.12 -2.61 -11.67
C TYR A 122 -8.97 -1.61 -10.53
N PHE A 123 -8.50 -2.09 -9.42
CA PHE A 123 -8.27 -1.35 -8.18
C PHE A 123 -7.21 -2.06 -7.33
N CYS A 124 -6.64 -1.36 -6.36
CA CYS A 124 -5.62 -1.92 -5.47
C CYS A 124 -5.62 -1.24 -4.09
N CYS A 125 -4.82 -1.79 -3.17
CA CYS A 125 -4.40 -1.10 -1.95
C CYS A 125 -2.93 -0.75 -2.07
N SER A 126 -2.56 0.48 -1.73
CA SER A 126 -1.19 0.99 -1.78
C SER A 126 -0.72 1.43 -0.39
N VAL A 127 0.41 0.88 0.07
CA VAL A 127 1.01 1.23 1.36
C VAL A 127 2.50 1.50 1.17
N GLY A 128 2.92 2.73 1.42
CA GLY A 128 4.31 3.17 1.27
C GLY A 128 4.89 3.74 2.56
N LEU A 129 6.19 3.64 2.73
CA LEU A 129 6.95 4.25 3.81
C LEU A 129 7.97 5.23 3.24
N ILE A 130 7.94 6.46 3.72
CA ILE A 130 8.97 7.47 3.51
C ILE A 130 9.78 7.61 4.79
N VAL A 131 11.11 7.68 4.66
CA VAL A 131 12.03 7.94 5.78
C VAL A 131 12.95 9.08 5.36
N ASP A 132 12.96 10.16 6.16
CA ASP A 132 13.76 11.35 5.91
C ASP A 132 13.63 11.90 4.47
N GLY A 133 12.37 11.99 4.00
CA GLY A 133 12.02 12.50 2.68
C GLY A 133 12.31 11.57 1.51
N ARG A 134 12.66 10.30 1.76
CA ARG A 134 12.98 9.33 0.70
C ARG A 134 12.11 8.07 0.80
N PRO A 135 11.63 7.52 -0.32
CA PRO A 135 10.97 6.22 -0.33
C PRO A 135 11.88 5.14 0.27
N ALA A 136 11.37 4.40 1.24
CA ALA A 136 12.12 3.39 1.99
C ALA A 136 11.59 1.96 1.75
N ALA A 137 10.29 1.78 1.76
CA ALA A 137 9.61 0.51 1.51
C ALA A 137 8.21 0.78 0.97
N GLY A 138 7.60 -0.21 0.31
CA GLY A 138 6.21 -0.12 -0.10
C GLY A 138 5.70 -1.40 -0.74
N ALA A 139 4.37 -1.52 -0.77
CA ALA A 139 3.66 -2.57 -1.45
C ALA A 139 2.36 -2.04 -2.07
N ILE A 140 2.01 -2.63 -3.21
CA ILE A 140 0.72 -2.44 -3.89
C ILE A 140 0.14 -3.83 -4.10
N HIS A 141 -1.10 -4.04 -3.68
CA HIS A 141 -1.80 -5.30 -3.88
C HIS A 141 -3.02 -5.12 -4.78
N ASP A 142 -3.02 -5.81 -5.92
CA ASP A 142 -4.19 -5.98 -6.79
C ASP A 142 -4.92 -7.26 -6.39
N PRO A 143 -6.05 -7.16 -5.69
CA PRO A 143 -6.74 -8.34 -5.17
C PRO A 143 -7.47 -9.12 -6.28
N MET A 144 -7.87 -8.47 -7.39
CA MET A 144 -8.53 -9.13 -8.50
C MET A 144 -7.61 -10.11 -9.24
N ARG A 145 -6.31 -9.81 -9.26
CA ARG A 145 -5.27 -10.66 -9.86
C ARG A 145 -4.52 -11.49 -8.82
N GLY A 146 -4.66 -11.16 -7.53
CA GLY A 146 -3.85 -11.73 -6.46
C GLY A 146 -2.37 -11.38 -6.60
N GLU A 147 -2.08 -10.23 -7.18
CA GLU A 147 -0.72 -9.76 -7.45
C GLU A 147 -0.28 -8.74 -6.40
N THR A 148 0.89 -8.98 -5.79
CA THR A 148 1.50 -8.02 -4.87
C THR A 148 2.83 -7.55 -5.42
N PHE A 149 2.92 -6.27 -5.74
CA PHE A 149 4.16 -5.58 -6.05
C PHE A 149 4.76 -5.05 -4.75
N SER A 150 6.05 -5.25 -4.54
CA SER A 150 6.73 -4.74 -3.36
C SER A 150 8.14 -4.26 -3.71
N ALA A 151 8.61 -3.25 -2.98
CA ALA A 151 9.94 -2.71 -3.15
C ALA A 151 10.52 -2.22 -1.83
N VAL A 152 11.83 -2.30 -1.72
CA VAL A 152 12.57 -1.81 -0.55
C VAL A 152 13.86 -1.13 -0.99
N ALA A 153 14.16 0.00 -0.37
CA ALA A 153 15.39 0.74 -0.64
C ALA A 153 16.63 -0.15 -0.40
N ASP A 154 17.58 -0.09 -1.32
CA ASP A 154 18.81 -0.88 -1.33
C ASP A 154 18.60 -2.41 -1.39
N GLY A 155 17.36 -2.88 -1.63
CA GLY A 155 17.03 -4.30 -1.68
C GLY A 155 16.42 -4.76 -3.01
N GLY A 156 15.73 -3.87 -3.76
CA GLY A 156 15.11 -4.19 -5.04
C GLY A 156 13.59 -4.17 -5.03
N ALA A 157 12.99 -4.77 -6.08
CA ALA A 157 11.55 -4.85 -6.25
C ALA A 157 11.12 -6.26 -6.71
N TRP A 158 9.91 -6.66 -6.31
CA TRP A 158 9.38 -8.01 -6.57
C TRP A 158 7.89 -7.94 -6.91
N LEU A 159 7.49 -8.95 -7.68
CA LEU A 159 6.09 -9.30 -7.94
C LEU A 159 5.83 -10.68 -7.38
N SER A 160 4.87 -10.80 -6.48
CA SER A 160 4.28 -12.06 -6.03
C SER A 160 2.95 -12.29 -6.73
N ALA A 161 2.71 -13.47 -7.31
CA ALA A 161 1.47 -13.79 -8.02
C ALA A 161 1.09 -15.27 -7.83
N PRO A 162 -0.22 -15.62 -7.88
CA PRO A 162 -0.68 -17.00 -7.80
C PRO A 162 -0.05 -17.87 -8.88
N GLY A 163 0.44 -19.06 -8.49
CA GLY A 163 1.03 -20.02 -9.43
C GLY A 163 2.41 -19.64 -9.99
N ARG A 164 2.88 -18.42 -9.76
CA ARG A 164 4.16 -17.91 -10.24
C ARG A 164 5.20 -17.75 -9.13
N GLY A 165 4.75 -17.67 -7.88
CA GLY A 165 5.59 -17.33 -6.74
C GLY A 165 6.04 -15.87 -6.78
N THR A 166 7.18 -15.59 -6.15
CA THR A 166 7.76 -14.24 -6.10
C THR A 166 8.94 -14.14 -7.05
N VAL A 167 8.93 -13.14 -7.93
CA VAL A 167 9.98 -12.88 -8.91
C VAL A 167 10.50 -11.46 -8.79
N ALA A 168 11.81 -11.28 -8.95
CA ALA A 168 12.40 -9.94 -9.00
C ALA A 168 11.96 -9.21 -10.27
N ILE A 169 11.64 -7.93 -10.12
CA ILE A 169 11.23 -7.04 -11.21
C ILE A 169 12.11 -5.78 -11.24
N ARG A 170 12.07 -5.08 -12.34
CA ARG A 170 12.73 -3.77 -12.51
C ARG A 170 11.95 -2.90 -13.48
N ALA A 171 12.14 -1.60 -13.40
CA ALA A 171 11.56 -0.66 -14.36
C ALA A 171 12.04 -0.97 -15.79
N SER A 172 11.17 -0.71 -16.77
CA SER A 172 11.54 -0.83 -18.18
C SER A 172 12.65 0.18 -18.54
N THR A 173 13.61 -0.26 -19.33
CA THR A 173 14.65 0.61 -19.92
C THR A 173 14.32 1.04 -21.33
N LYS A 174 13.10 0.73 -21.82
CA LYS A 174 12.64 1.19 -23.14
C LYS A 174 12.27 2.66 -23.05
N GLU A 175 12.93 3.46 -23.88
CA GLU A 175 12.52 4.83 -24.21
C GLU A 175 11.32 4.84 -25.13
#